data_5f44ca54996a6ebd96f2ea1f22f46af5
#
_entry.id   5f44ca54996a6ebd96f2ea1f22f46af5
#
_cell.length_a   1.000
_cell.length_b   1.000
_cell.length_c   1.000
_cell.angle_alpha   90.00
_cell.angle_beta   90.00
_cell.angle_gamma   90.00
#
_symmetry.space_group_name_H-M   'P 1'
#
loop_
_entity.id
_entity.type
_entity.pdbx_description
1 polymer ?
#
loop_
_entity_poly.entity_id
_entity_poly.type
_entity_poly.pdbx_seq_one_letter_code
_entity_poly.pdbx_strand_id
1 'polypeptide(L)'
;MIKFTKMEGLGNDYVYVDCTKQNLENASNLAKIISDRHFGVGSDGLILIESSKKADFRMQMFNSDGTEAEMCGNGIRCVGKYVYDKGLTDKTTLKIETLAGIKVLNLNVEDGKVKTVKVDMGEPILDYKLIPAKDGKVYKSKDGIKFYKVNINIEGDLKELTC
;
A
#
# COMPACT_ATOMS: atom_id res chain seq x y z
N MET A 1 -5.24 26.05 1.34
CA MET A 1 -6.05 25.05 2.11
C MET A 1 -5.98 23.74 1.33
N ILE A 2 -5.56 22.64 1.96
CA ILE A 2 -5.46 21.31 1.35
C ILE A 2 -6.76 20.55 1.60
N LYS A 3 -7.40 20.05 0.54
CA LYS A 3 -8.57 19.17 0.66
C LYS A 3 -8.08 17.72 0.71
N PHE A 4 -8.54 16.97 1.69
CA PHE A 4 -8.16 15.56 1.86
C PHE A 4 -9.37 14.69 2.22
N THR A 5 -9.19 13.40 2.12
CA THR A 5 -10.12 12.38 2.65
C THR A 5 -9.32 11.41 3.50
N LYS A 6 -9.77 11.11 4.71
CA LYS A 6 -9.20 10.02 5.50
C LYS A 6 -9.93 8.73 5.19
N MET A 7 -9.19 7.68 4.88
CA MET A 7 -9.74 6.34 4.59
C MET A 7 -8.89 5.29 5.29
N GLU A 8 -9.49 4.15 5.54
CA GLU A 8 -8.81 3.00 6.13
C GLU A 8 -9.08 1.72 5.32
N GLY A 9 -8.16 0.79 5.36
CA GLY A 9 -8.31 -0.56 4.83
C GLY A 9 -7.73 -1.57 5.82
N LEU A 10 -8.59 -2.35 6.49
CA LEU A 10 -8.20 -3.31 7.52
C LEU A 10 -7.43 -2.67 8.69
N GLY A 11 -7.86 -1.48 9.13
CA GLY A 11 -7.25 -0.74 10.24
C GLY A 11 -6.01 0.09 9.86
N ASN A 12 -5.48 -0.07 8.63
CA ASN A 12 -4.37 0.73 8.14
C ASN A 12 -4.91 2.02 7.50
N ASP A 13 -4.76 3.15 8.18
CA ASP A 13 -5.41 4.42 7.86
C ASP A 13 -4.44 5.44 7.26
N TYR A 14 -4.86 6.06 6.15
CA TYR A 14 -4.09 7.10 5.46
C TYR A 14 -4.93 8.35 5.21
N VAL A 15 -4.24 9.48 5.09
CA VAL A 15 -4.79 10.68 4.50
C VAL A 15 -4.57 10.64 3.00
N TYR A 16 -5.63 10.81 2.21
CA TYR A 16 -5.60 10.81 0.75
C TYR A 16 -5.80 12.21 0.21
N VAL A 17 -4.93 12.65 -0.69
CA VAL A 17 -5.01 13.95 -1.36
C VAL A 17 -5.11 13.72 -2.87
N ASP A 18 -6.16 14.29 -3.48
CA ASP A 18 -6.29 14.32 -4.92
C ASP A 18 -5.38 15.40 -5.51
N CYS A 19 -4.28 14.97 -6.10
CA CYS A 19 -3.29 15.79 -6.78
C CYS A 19 -3.43 15.76 -8.31
N THR A 20 -4.56 15.27 -8.85
CA THR A 20 -4.82 15.33 -10.29
C THR A 20 -5.04 16.77 -10.79
N LYS A 21 -5.48 17.67 -9.89
CA LYS A 21 -5.80 19.07 -10.19
C LYS A 21 -5.07 20.08 -9.29
N GLN A 22 -4.24 19.63 -8.37
CA GLN A 22 -3.43 20.46 -7.50
C GLN A 22 -2.03 19.86 -7.34
N ASN A 23 -1.05 20.70 -7.15
CA ASN A 23 0.30 20.25 -6.79
C ASN A 23 0.49 20.41 -5.28
N LEU A 24 1.19 19.46 -4.68
CA LEU A 24 1.50 19.46 -3.26
C LEU A 24 3.02 19.44 -3.10
N GLU A 25 3.56 20.58 -2.67
CA GLU A 25 4.98 20.70 -2.40
C GLU A 25 5.32 20.09 -1.03
N ASN A 26 6.52 19.54 -0.93
CA ASN A 26 7.08 18.98 0.32
C ASN A 26 6.17 17.93 1.01
N ALA A 27 5.66 16.98 0.23
CA ALA A 27 4.76 15.92 0.70
C ALA A 27 5.36 15.10 1.85
N SER A 28 6.68 14.86 1.83
CA SER A 28 7.40 14.15 2.90
C SER A 28 7.24 14.84 4.27
N ASN A 29 7.44 16.16 4.32
CA ASN A 29 7.28 16.90 5.57
C ASN A 29 5.81 17.02 5.97
N LEU A 30 4.92 17.18 5.00
CA LEU A 30 3.49 17.21 5.26
C LEU A 30 3.01 15.87 5.86
N ALA A 31 3.53 14.74 5.37
CA ALA A 31 3.20 13.42 5.90
C ALA A 31 3.50 13.33 7.39
N LYS A 32 4.66 13.83 7.85
CA LYS A 32 5.01 13.88 9.28
C LYS A 32 4.00 14.67 10.10
N ILE A 33 3.66 15.86 9.64
CA ILE A 33 2.76 16.77 10.36
C ILE A 33 1.34 16.21 10.40
N ILE A 34 0.81 15.78 9.25
CA ILE A 34 -0.59 15.37 9.14
C ILE A 34 -0.85 14.02 9.80
N SER A 35 0.18 13.15 9.88
CA SER A 35 0.07 11.82 10.48
C SER A 35 0.12 11.83 12.00
N ASP A 36 0.59 12.91 12.62
CA ASP A 36 0.59 13.02 14.07
C ASP A 36 -0.83 12.83 14.62
N ARG A 37 -0.99 11.88 15.55
CA ARG A 37 -2.32 11.50 16.08
C ARG A 37 -2.83 12.45 17.17
N HIS A 38 -1.98 13.36 17.65
CA HIS A 38 -2.32 14.33 18.69
C HIS A 38 -2.48 15.74 18.12
N PHE A 39 -1.60 16.14 17.19
CA PHE A 39 -1.55 17.51 16.67
C PHE A 39 -1.89 17.62 15.17
N GLY A 40 -1.98 16.48 14.46
CA GLY A 40 -2.38 16.39 13.06
C GLY A 40 -3.78 15.80 12.88
N VAL A 41 -4.03 15.24 11.69
CA VAL A 41 -5.22 14.44 11.40
C VAL A 41 -5.13 13.06 12.05
N GLY A 42 -3.90 12.57 12.22
CA GLY A 42 -3.59 11.24 12.72
C GLY A 42 -3.80 10.17 11.65
N SER A 43 -2.73 9.48 11.26
CA SER A 43 -2.77 8.41 10.25
C SER A 43 -1.47 7.62 10.23
N ASP A 44 -1.43 6.51 9.51
CA ASP A 44 -0.20 5.76 9.23
C ASP A 44 0.66 6.45 8.15
N GLY A 45 0.10 7.45 7.45
CA GLY A 45 0.82 8.22 6.46
C GLY A 45 -0.08 9.02 5.51
N LEU A 46 0.53 9.47 4.41
CA LEU A 46 -0.08 10.29 3.38
C LEU A 46 0.00 9.58 2.03
N ILE A 47 -1.11 9.57 1.29
CA ILE A 47 -1.18 9.06 -0.08
C ILE A 47 -1.64 10.18 -1.01
N LEU A 48 -0.84 10.43 -2.05
CA LEU A 48 -1.18 11.33 -3.15
C LEU A 48 -1.71 10.52 -4.32
N ILE A 49 -2.83 10.97 -4.87
CA ILE A 49 -3.44 10.43 -6.08
C ILE A 49 -3.13 11.42 -7.20
N GLU A 50 -2.29 11.02 -8.13
CA GLU A 50 -1.75 11.88 -9.17
C GLU A 50 -2.16 11.39 -10.57
N SER A 51 -2.04 12.27 -11.56
CA SER A 51 -2.13 11.87 -12.97
C SER A 51 -0.90 11.05 -13.35
N SER A 52 -1.08 10.05 -14.23
CA SER A 52 0.00 9.23 -14.77
C SER A 52 0.05 9.33 -16.29
N LYS A 53 1.26 9.22 -16.87
CA LYS A 53 1.48 9.04 -18.31
C LYS A 53 1.50 7.58 -18.74
N LYS A 54 1.55 6.64 -17.77
CA LYS A 54 1.74 5.20 -18.01
C LYS A 54 0.55 4.36 -17.57
N ALA A 55 -0.32 4.94 -16.72
CA ALA A 55 -1.44 4.25 -16.09
C ALA A 55 -2.64 5.20 -16.00
N ASP A 56 -3.76 4.74 -15.42
CA ASP A 56 -4.93 5.60 -15.23
C ASP A 56 -4.65 6.68 -14.15
N PHE A 57 -3.94 6.29 -13.08
CA PHE A 57 -3.49 7.17 -12.00
C PHE A 57 -2.13 6.74 -11.49
N ARG A 58 -1.47 7.62 -10.74
CA ARG A 58 -0.29 7.30 -9.94
C ARG A 58 -0.62 7.44 -8.46
N MET A 59 -0.15 6.48 -7.67
CA MET A 59 -0.15 6.51 -6.22
C MET A 59 1.27 6.78 -5.74
N GLN A 60 1.47 7.90 -5.07
CA GLN A 60 2.68 8.21 -4.32
C GLN A 60 2.34 8.17 -2.84
N MET A 61 3.13 7.48 -2.03
CA MET A 61 2.81 7.34 -0.62
C MET A 61 4.02 7.62 0.27
N PHE A 62 3.71 8.18 1.44
CA PHE A 62 4.65 8.51 2.48
C PHE A 62 4.18 7.91 3.80
N ASN A 63 5.10 7.29 4.52
CA ASN A 63 4.87 6.85 5.90
C ASN A 63 4.76 8.05 6.86
N SER A 64 4.31 7.81 8.08
CA SER A 64 4.19 8.84 9.12
C SER A 64 5.51 9.51 9.49
N ASP A 65 6.65 8.86 9.22
CA ASP A 65 8.00 9.43 9.39
C ASP A 65 8.47 10.26 8.18
N GLY A 66 7.64 10.36 7.12
CA GLY A 66 7.92 11.09 5.90
C GLY A 66 8.77 10.33 4.88
N THR A 67 9.12 9.07 5.13
CA THR A 67 9.79 8.23 4.13
C THR A 67 8.82 7.85 3.03
N GLU A 68 9.26 7.89 1.76
CA GLU A 68 8.46 7.41 0.65
C GLU A 68 8.51 5.88 0.60
N ALA A 69 7.35 5.25 0.43
CA ALA A 69 7.24 3.81 0.35
C ALA A 69 6.82 3.36 -1.05
N GLU A 70 7.24 2.17 -1.43
CA GLU A 70 7.05 1.67 -2.79
C GLU A 70 5.59 1.36 -3.13
N MET A 71 4.85 0.74 -2.19
CA MET A 71 3.45 0.35 -2.36
C MET A 71 2.84 -0.10 -1.04
N CYS A 72 1.53 0.09 -0.88
CA CYS A 72 0.73 -0.47 0.20
C CYS A 72 -0.54 -1.12 -0.35
N GLY A 73 -0.68 -2.43 -0.16
CA GLY A 73 -1.84 -3.19 -0.65
C GLY A 73 -3.17 -2.71 -0.05
N ASN A 74 -3.18 -2.26 1.21
CA ASN A 74 -4.35 -1.67 1.84
C ASN A 74 -4.66 -0.29 1.25
N GLY A 75 -3.63 0.56 1.15
CA GLY A 75 -3.76 1.92 0.63
C GLY A 75 -4.22 1.96 -0.83
N ILE A 76 -3.69 1.10 -1.69
CA ILE A 76 -4.06 1.11 -3.11
C ILE A 76 -5.53 0.70 -3.35
N ARG A 77 -6.12 -0.15 -2.48
CA ARG A 77 -7.56 -0.46 -2.55
C ARG A 77 -8.41 0.78 -2.27
N CYS A 78 -7.98 1.57 -1.29
CA CYS A 78 -8.63 2.86 -1.00
C CYS A 78 -8.47 3.85 -2.15
N VAL A 79 -7.31 3.89 -2.85
CA VAL A 79 -7.14 4.68 -4.08
C VAL A 79 -8.16 4.27 -5.13
N GLY A 80 -8.29 2.96 -5.43
CA GLY A 80 -9.28 2.46 -6.38
C GLY A 80 -10.71 2.89 -6.04
N LYS A 81 -11.09 2.73 -4.78
CA LYS A 81 -12.40 3.20 -4.28
C LYS A 81 -12.54 4.72 -4.40
N TYR A 82 -11.52 5.48 -4.03
CA TYR A 82 -11.56 6.94 -4.06
C TYR A 82 -11.82 7.46 -5.47
N VAL A 83 -11.02 7.04 -6.46
CA VAL A 83 -11.10 7.58 -7.81
C VAL A 83 -12.43 7.26 -8.48
N TYR A 84 -13.01 6.10 -8.20
CA TYR A 84 -14.34 5.73 -8.70
C TYR A 84 -15.45 6.49 -7.98
N ASP A 85 -15.50 6.41 -6.65
CA ASP A 85 -16.59 6.99 -5.84
C ASP A 85 -16.65 8.53 -5.92
N LYS A 86 -15.50 9.18 -6.22
CA LYS A 86 -15.39 10.64 -6.43
C LYS A 86 -15.61 11.06 -7.89
N GLY A 87 -15.87 10.11 -8.79
CA GLY A 87 -16.15 10.39 -10.20
C GLY A 87 -14.93 10.87 -10.99
N LEU A 88 -13.71 10.51 -10.57
CA LEU A 88 -12.50 10.76 -11.35
C LEU A 88 -12.37 9.78 -12.53
N THR A 89 -13.07 8.64 -12.45
CA THR A 89 -13.18 7.62 -13.51
C THR A 89 -14.46 6.81 -13.35
N ASP A 90 -14.91 6.23 -14.46
CA ASP A 90 -16.02 5.25 -14.52
C ASP A 90 -15.53 3.81 -14.75
N LYS A 91 -14.22 3.62 -14.90
CA LYS A 91 -13.62 2.31 -15.12
C LYS A 91 -13.70 1.43 -13.87
N THR A 92 -14.04 0.16 -14.05
CA THR A 92 -14.02 -0.86 -12.99
C THR A 92 -12.74 -1.70 -12.99
N THR A 93 -11.92 -1.58 -14.04
CA THR A 93 -10.55 -2.11 -14.07
C THR A 93 -9.59 -0.96 -14.23
N LEU A 94 -8.69 -0.78 -13.27
CA LEU A 94 -7.76 0.34 -13.19
C LEU A 94 -6.32 -0.13 -13.19
N LYS A 95 -5.46 0.64 -13.84
CA LYS A 95 -4.00 0.53 -13.70
C LYS A 95 -3.51 1.68 -12.84
N ILE A 96 -2.80 1.36 -11.78
CA ILE A 96 -2.21 2.35 -10.86
C ILE A 96 -0.69 2.24 -10.91
N GLU A 97 -0.03 3.33 -11.30
CA GLU A 97 1.42 3.44 -11.23
C GLU A 97 1.85 3.59 -9.77
N THR A 98 2.83 2.79 -9.33
CA THR A 98 3.47 2.86 -8.02
C THR A 98 4.99 2.75 -8.18
N LEU A 99 5.78 2.99 -7.14
CA LEU A 99 7.23 2.73 -7.20
C LEU A 99 7.54 1.23 -7.37
N ALA A 100 6.64 0.33 -6.91
CA ALA A 100 6.74 -1.12 -7.13
C ALA A 100 6.13 -1.56 -8.48
N GLY A 101 6.05 -0.66 -9.47
CA GLY A 101 5.49 -0.92 -10.78
C GLY A 101 3.99 -0.66 -10.90
N ILE A 102 3.42 -1.04 -12.05
CA ILE A 102 1.99 -0.86 -12.33
C ILE A 102 1.22 -2.01 -11.67
N LYS A 103 0.20 -1.66 -10.87
CA LYS A 103 -0.73 -2.60 -10.26
C LYS A 103 -2.09 -2.53 -10.95
N VAL A 104 -2.70 -3.69 -11.17
CA VAL A 104 -4.05 -3.80 -11.76
C VAL A 104 -5.06 -4.01 -10.64
N LEU A 105 -6.09 -3.17 -10.62
CA LEU A 105 -7.20 -3.23 -9.67
C LEU A 105 -8.47 -3.59 -10.41
N ASN A 106 -9.26 -4.51 -9.83
CA ASN A 106 -10.62 -4.79 -10.27
C ASN A 106 -11.58 -4.36 -9.16
N LEU A 107 -12.47 -3.42 -9.49
CA LEU A 107 -13.44 -2.84 -8.58
C LEU A 107 -14.77 -3.60 -8.65
N ASN A 108 -15.26 -4.08 -7.52
CA ASN A 108 -16.64 -4.56 -7.41
C ASN A 108 -17.54 -3.39 -7.01
N VAL A 109 -18.45 -3.01 -7.91
CA VAL A 109 -19.33 -1.85 -7.76
C VAL A 109 -20.75 -2.34 -7.53
N GLU A 110 -21.39 -1.85 -6.48
CA GLU A 110 -22.81 -2.08 -6.15
C GLU A 110 -23.43 -0.73 -5.79
N ASP A 111 -24.61 -0.45 -6.32
CA ASP A 111 -25.35 0.80 -6.11
C ASP A 111 -24.50 2.07 -6.41
N GLY A 112 -23.65 2.00 -7.45
CA GLY A 112 -22.79 3.11 -7.87
C GLY A 112 -21.61 3.40 -6.91
N LYS A 113 -21.29 2.48 -6.00
CA LYS A 113 -20.20 2.59 -5.04
C LYS A 113 -19.32 1.34 -5.03
N VAL A 114 -18.03 1.55 -4.89
CA VAL A 114 -17.09 0.43 -4.75
C VAL A 114 -17.26 -0.22 -3.38
N LYS A 115 -17.56 -1.52 -3.38
CA LYS A 115 -17.67 -2.35 -2.16
C LYS A 115 -16.37 -3.05 -1.84
N THR A 116 -15.75 -3.69 -2.84
CA THR A 116 -14.47 -4.38 -2.67
C THR A 116 -13.55 -4.09 -3.85
N VAL A 117 -12.24 -4.23 -3.61
CA VAL A 117 -11.20 -4.04 -4.63
C VAL A 117 -10.27 -5.24 -4.60
N LYS A 118 -10.15 -5.93 -5.72
CA LYS A 118 -9.15 -6.97 -5.94
C LYS A 118 -7.91 -6.32 -6.55
N VAL A 119 -6.76 -6.56 -5.95
CA VAL A 119 -5.46 -6.06 -6.43
C VAL A 119 -4.62 -7.23 -6.90
N ASP A 120 -4.07 -7.13 -8.10
CA ASP A 120 -3.06 -8.07 -8.57
C ASP A 120 -1.70 -7.69 -7.94
N MET A 121 -1.26 -8.49 -7.00
CA MET A 121 0.00 -8.30 -6.27
C MET A 121 1.19 -8.96 -7.00
N GLY A 122 0.94 -9.70 -8.07
CA GLY A 122 1.92 -10.55 -8.74
C GLY A 122 2.11 -11.90 -8.07
N GLU A 123 3.11 -12.64 -8.52
CA GLU A 123 3.44 -13.97 -7.97
C GLU A 123 4.22 -13.85 -6.66
N PRO A 124 3.94 -14.70 -5.66
CA PRO A 124 4.72 -14.74 -4.43
C PRO A 124 6.13 -15.28 -4.71
N ILE A 125 7.12 -14.71 -4.03
CA ILE A 125 8.49 -15.22 -4.07
C ILE A 125 8.57 -16.47 -3.18
N LEU A 126 8.56 -17.66 -3.80
CA LEU A 126 8.62 -18.94 -3.10
C LEU A 126 10.04 -19.54 -3.07
N ASP A 127 10.96 -19.02 -3.86
CA ASP A 127 12.37 -19.45 -3.78
C ASP A 127 13.02 -18.82 -2.55
N TYR A 128 13.32 -19.68 -1.57
CA TYR A 128 13.96 -19.27 -0.32
C TYR A 128 15.29 -18.51 -0.51
N LYS A 129 15.99 -18.72 -1.63
CA LYS A 129 17.24 -18.01 -1.94
C LYS A 129 17.01 -16.53 -2.26
N LEU A 130 15.79 -16.17 -2.69
CA LEU A 130 15.38 -14.82 -3.03
C LEU A 130 14.73 -14.09 -1.86
N ILE A 131 14.43 -14.82 -0.76
CA ILE A 131 13.89 -14.22 0.47
C ILE A 131 15.06 -13.58 1.23
N PRO A 132 15.00 -12.28 1.59
CA PRO A 132 16.11 -11.58 2.25
C PRO A 132 16.22 -11.93 3.74
N ALA A 133 16.28 -13.23 4.05
CA ALA A 133 16.48 -13.75 5.40
C ALA A 133 17.89 -14.35 5.52
N LYS A 134 18.60 -14.02 6.60
CA LYS A 134 19.93 -14.55 6.91
C LYS A 134 19.83 -15.71 7.91
N ASP A 135 20.81 -16.61 7.84
CA ASP A 135 21.07 -17.66 8.86
C ASP A 135 19.93 -18.66 9.11
N GLY A 136 19.05 -18.86 8.13
CA GLY A 136 17.97 -19.82 8.23
C GLY A 136 18.29 -21.19 7.61
N LYS A 137 17.42 -22.15 7.88
CA LYS A 137 17.48 -23.50 7.33
C LYS A 137 16.31 -23.76 6.39
N VAL A 138 16.57 -24.49 5.31
CA VAL A 138 15.54 -24.95 4.38
C VAL A 138 14.86 -26.18 4.93
N TYR A 139 13.56 -26.16 4.97
CA TYR A 139 12.71 -27.29 5.32
C TYR A 139 11.84 -27.66 4.11
N LYS A 140 11.32 -28.87 4.13
CA LYS A 140 10.40 -29.38 3.13
C LYS A 140 9.14 -29.89 3.82
N SER A 141 7.97 -29.39 3.42
CA SER A 141 6.69 -29.93 3.89
C SER A 141 6.45 -31.34 3.38
N LYS A 142 5.45 -32.04 3.92
CA LYS A 142 5.03 -33.37 3.43
C LYS A 142 4.61 -33.33 1.95
N ASP A 143 4.05 -32.21 1.50
CA ASP A 143 3.60 -31.98 0.11
C ASP A 143 4.74 -31.47 -0.80
N GLY A 144 5.98 -31.47 -0.31
CA GLY A 144 7.15 -31.11 -1.09
C GLY A 144 7.47 -29.62 -1.21
N ILE A 145 6.67 -28.75 -0.61
CA ILE A 145 6.89 -27.29 -0.60
C ILE A 145 8.10 -26.98 0.28
N LYS A 146 9.05 -26.23 -0.27
CA LYS A 146 10.22 -25.73 0.49
C LYS A 146 9.86 -24.42 1.15
N PHE A 147 10.26 -24.26 2.39
CA PHE A 147 10.12 -23.02 3.15
C PHE A 147 11.38 -22.78 3.98
N TYR A 148 11.57 -21.54 4.38
CA TYR A 148 12.75 -21.09 5.09
C TYR A 148 12.41 -20.78 6.54
N LYS A 149 13.19 -21.35 7.47
CA LYS A 149 13.05 -21.03 8.89
C LYS A 149 14.28 -20.29 9.38
N VAL A 150 14.05 -19.19 10.04
CA VAL A 150 15.08 -18.36 10.67
C VAL A 150 14.86 -18.30 12.18
N ASN A 151 15.94 -18.28 12.92
CA ASN A 151 15.89 -18.02 14.34
C ASN A 151 16.15 -16.52 14.56
N ILE A 152 15.26 -15.86 15.27
CA ILE A 152 15.43 -14.47 15.69
C ILE A 152 15.50 -14.40 17.22
N ASN A 153 16.33 -13.52 17.74
CA ASN A 153 16.39 -13.25 19.17
C ASN A 153 15.46 -12.06 19.48
N ILE A 154 14.47 -12.27 20.30
CA ILE A 154 13.56 -11.23 20.79
C ILE A 154 13.74 -11.17 22.32
N GLU A 155 14.33 -10.10 22.83
CA GLU A 155 14.54 -9.86 24.26
C GLU A 155 15.24 -11.02 25.00
N GLY A 156 16.16 -11.72 24.33
CA GLY A 156 16.88 -12.86 24.86
C GLY A 156 16.27 -14.23 24.54
N ASP A 157 15.04 -14.27 24.05
CA ASP A 157 14.37 -15.51 23.63
C ASP A 157 14.58 -15.78 22.15
N LEU A 158 15.02 -17.00 21.84
CA LEU A 158 15.14 -17.47 20.45
C LEU A 158 13.77 -17.92 19.95
N LYS A 159 13.26 -17.24 18.91
CA LYS A 159 12.00 -17.59 18.23
C LYS A 159 12.30 -18.09 16.82
N GLU A 160 11.73 -19.24 16.45
CA GLU A 160 11.79 -19.77 15.09
C GLU A 160 10.63 -19.17 14.26
N LEU A 161 10.95 -18.51 13.17
CA LEU A 161 9.97 -17.98 12.22
C LEU A 161 10.05 -18.76 10.91
N THR A 162 8.89 -18.96 10.28
CA THR A 162 8.77 -19.51 8.94
C THR A 162 8.55 -18.38 7.94
N CYS A 163 9.40 -18.32 6.90
CA CYS A 163 9.34 -17.34 5.81
C CYS A 163 8.92 -18.04 4.51
#